data_9ab68656ff21a177adc51759c55dfab6
#
_entry.id   9ab68656ff21a177adc51759c55dfab6
#
_cell.length_a   1.000
_cell.length_b   1.000
_cell.length_c   1.000
_cell.angle_alpha   90.00
_cell.angle_beta   90.00
_cell.angle_gamma   90.00
#
_symmetry.space_group_name_H-M   'P 1'
#
loop_
_entity.id
_entity.type
_entity.pdbx_description
1 polymer ?
#
loop_
_entity_poly.entity_id
_entity_poly.type
_entity_poly.pdbx_seq_one_letter_code
_entity_poly.pdbx_strand_id
1 'polypeptide(L)'
;EWACLQACIDDAKDTDLFVIATTNDTRYMPPSLLRPGRFDYVIYLQPPIGENAENIVSYYLRDKDLAEDVLISDIVKAMPKVSCATLETVMNLAALNSVYQGHEHIQKEDITEALLQVVYKLQKTDKETDSTERQLIAVHEAAHAVVGEVLHPGSIGIVTVRGNQGVIGGVGN
;
A
#
# COMPACT_ATOMS: atom_id res chain seq x y z
N GLU A 1 9.04 2.78 32.23
CA GLU A 1 9.36 3.61 31.04
C GLU A 1 8.35 4.74 30.84
N TRP A 2 7.03 4.49 30.81
CA TRP A 2 6.01 5.51 30.61
C TRP A 2 5.98 6.58 31.72
N ALA A 3 6.21 6.20 32.97
CA ALA A 3 6.26 7.15 34.09
C ALA A 3 7.43 8.14 33.96
N CYS A 4 8.57 7.71 33.46
CA CYS A 4 9.71 8.56 33.18
C CYS A 4 9.39 9.57 32.07
N LEU A 5 8.78 9.11 30.96
CA LEU A 5 8.35 10.00 29.87
C LEU A 5 7.33 11.04 30.39
N GLN A 6 6.39 10.65 31.23
CA GLN A 6 5.42 11.57 31.83
C GLN A 6 6.12 12.65 32.67
N ALA A 7 7.06 12.27 33.52
CA ALA A 7 7.84 13.21 34.32
C ALA A 7 8.62 14.19 33.43
N CYS A 8 9.30 13.71 32.39
CA CYS A 8 10.04 14.56 31.46
C CYS A 8 9.12 15.57 30.74
N ILE A 9 7.92 15.14 30.32
CA ILE A 9 6.96 16.04 29.67
C ILE A 9 6.42 17.06 30.69
N ASP A 10 6.15 16.64 31.93
CA ASP A 10 5.70 17.56 32.98
C ASP A 10 6.77 18.59 33.35
N ASP A 11 8.04 18.19 33.41
CA ASP A 11 9.17 19.11 33.63
C ASP A 11 9.41 20.08 32.49
N ALA A 12 9.00 19.71 31.28
CA ALA A 12 9.16 20.54 30.08
C ALA A 12 8.11 21.65 29.92
N LYS A 13 7.02 21.65 30.73
CA LYS A 13 5.87 22.56 30.58
C LYS A 13 6.21 24.05 30.69
N ASP A 14 7.21 24.37 31.51
CA ASP A 14 7.64 25.76 31.73
C ASP A 14 8.84 26.16 30.85
N THR A 15 9.07 25.41 29.79
CA THR A 15 10.17 25.63 28.85
C THR A 15 9.62 25.87 27.44
N ASP A 16 10.45 26.39 26.54
CA ASP A 16 10.13 26.60 25.12
C ASP A 16 10.27 25.31 24.28
N LEU A 17 9.99 24.15 24.88
CA LEU A 17 10.07 22.85 24.22
C LEU A 17 8.75 22.47 23.58
N PHE A 18 8.82 22.05 22.33
CA PHE A 18 7.70 21.44 21.61
C PHE A 18 7.95 19.93 21.47
N VAL A 19 7.05 19.12 22.04
CA VAL A 19 7.21 17.65 22.05
C VAL A 19 6.30 17.02 21.02
N ILE A 20 6.89 16.26 20.10
CA ILE A 20 6.17 15.45 19.11
C ILE A 20 6.49 13.98 19.35
N ALA A 21 5.46 13.14 19.37
CA ALA A 21 5.61 11.69 19.40
C ALA A 21 4.85 11.05 18.23
N THR A 22 5.37 9.94 17.73
CA THR A 22 4.70 9.13 16.71
C THR A 22 4.51 7.72 17.21
N THR A 23 3.37 7.11 16.90
CA THR A 23 3.08 5.71 17.22
C THR A 23 2.21 5.09 16.14
N ASN A 24 2.36 3.80 15.95
CA ASN A 24 1.47 3.05 15.08
C ASN A 24 0.14 2.69 15.76
N ASP A 25 0.08 2.76 17.10
CA ASP A 25 -1.12 2.39 17.85
C ASP A 25 -1.19 3.13 19.19
N THR A 26 -2.19 3.98 19.33
CA THR A 26 -2.44 4.73 20.55
C THR A 26 -3.01 3.87 21.70
N ARG A 27 -3.54 2.67 21.40
CA ARG A 27 -4.12 1.77 22.41
C ARG A 27 -3.11 1.29 23.44
N TYR A 28 -1.82 1.28 23.09
CA TYR A 28 -0.75 0.90 24.00
C TYR A 28 -0.20 2.07 24.81
N MET A 29 -0.67 3.29 24.54
CA MET A 29 -0.25 4.48 25.30
C MET A 29 -1.10 4.61 26.57
N PRO A 30 -0.49 4.91 27.72
CA PRO A 30 -1.24 5.23 28.92
C PRO A 30 -2.18 6.42 28.69
N PRO A 31 -3.46 6.34 29.11
CA PRO A 31 -4.40 7.46 28.96
C PRO A 31 -3.90 8.76 29.60
N SER A 32 -3.03 8.66 30.61
CA SER A 32 -2.41 9.80 31.28
C SER A 32 -1.51 10.64 30.38
N LEU A 33 -0.94 10.07 29.31
CA LEU A 33 -0.16 10.82 28.33
C LEU A 33 -1.04 11.63 27.36
N LEU A 34 -2.26 11.17 27.11
CA LEU A 34 -3.22 11.80 26.20
C LEU A 34 -4.12 12.82 26.89
N ARG A 35 -3.82 13.20 28.15
CA ARG A 35 -4.54 14.23 28.90
C ARG A 35 -4.02 15.62 28.56
N PRO A 36 -4.87 16.67 28.69
CA PRO A 36 -4.45 18.07 28.52
C PRO A 36 -3.21 18.40 29.35
N GLY A 37 -2.31 19.16 28.75
CA GLY A 37 -1.03 19.55 29.32
C GLY A 37 0.10 18.53 29.07
N ARG A 38 -0.12 17.52 28.22
CA ARG A 38 0.92 16.57 27.73
C ARG A 38 0.84 16.45 26.22
N PHE A 39 0.23 15.40 25.66
CA PHE A 39 -0.07 15.33 24.24
C PHE A 39 -1.50 15.85 24.01
N ASP A 40 -1.63 17.16 23.84
CA ASP A 40 -2.92 17.83 23.72
C ASP A 40 -3.60 17.56 22.38
N TYR A 41 -2.82 17.31 21.35
CA TYR A 41 -3.30 17.07 20.01
C TYR A 41 -2.89 15.67 19.52
N VAL A 42 -3.88 14.90 19.12
CA VAL A 42 -3.68 13.58 18.51
C VAL A 42 -4.14 13.67 17.06
N ILE A 43 -3.20 13.47 16.15
CA ILE A 43 -3.45 13.49 14.70
C ILE A 43 -3.43 12.05 14.19
N TYR A 44 -4.57 11.60 13.66
CA TYR A 44 -4.69 10.28 13.03
C TYR A 44 -4.42 10.40 11.53
N LEU A 45 -3.30 9.84 11.09
CA LEU A 45 -2.97 9.75 9.67
C LEU A 45 -3.68 8.55 9.06
N GLN A 46 -4.52 8.81 8.09
CA GLN A 46 -5.19 7.77 7.30
C GLN A 46 -4.35 7.41 6.08
N PRO A 47 -4.48 6.17 5.56
CA PRO A 47 -3.91 5.82 4.27
C PRO A 47 -4.33 6.81 3.18
N PRO A 48 -3.42 7.24 2.29
CA PRO A 48 -3.75 8.17 1.23
C PRO A 48 -4.72 7.54 0.22
N ILE A 49 -5.62 8.38 -0.33
CA ILE A 49 -6.60 7.98 -1.35
C ILE A 49 -6.65 9.03 -2.47
N GLY A 50 -7.07 8.60 -3.66
CA GLY A 50 -7.26 9.49 -4.81
C GLY A 50 -6.01 10.32 -5.12
N GLU A 51 -6.18 11.62 -5.34
CA GLU A 51 -5.12 12.56 -5.71
C GLU A 51 -3.95 12.58 -4.71
N ASN A 52 -4.22 12.43 -3.42
CA ASN A 52 -3.16 12.37 -2.41
C ASN A 52 -2.27 11.14 -2.59
N ALA A 53 -2.85 9.99 -2.95
CA ALA A 53 -2.09 8.79 -3.25
C ALA A 53 -1.28 8.94 -4.55
N GLU A 54 -1.85 9.58 -5.58
CA GLU A 54 -1.16 9.87 -6.84
C GLU A 54 0.05 10.79 -6.62
N ASN A 55 -0.10 11.84 -5.81
CA ASN A 55 0.99 12.75 -5.46
C ASN A 55 2.12 12.03 -4.71
N ILE A 56 1.79 11.10 -3.80
CA ILE A 56 2.78 10.32 -3.06
C ILE A 56 3.49 9.33 -3.99
N VAL A 57 2.77 8.62 -4.86
CA VAL A 57 3.37 7.72 -5.86
C VAL A 57 4.28 8.51 -6.80
N SER A 58 3.84 9.67 -7.30
CA SER A 58 4.65 10.56 -8.13
C SER A 58 5.93 10.98 -7.42
N TYR A 59 5.85 11.29 -6.13
CA TYR A 59 7.02 11.64 -5.32
C TYR A 59 8.04 10.50 -5.25
N TYR A 60 7.60 9.25 -5.04
CA TYR A 60 8.49 8.10 -5.00
C TYR A 60 9.05 7.69 -6.37
N LEU A 61 8.38 8.11 -7.45
CA LEU A 61 8.79 7.81 -8.83
C LEU A 61 9.60 8.94 -9.50
N ARG A 62 9.74 10.10 -8.86
CA ARG A 62 10.38 11.30 -9.46
C ARG A 62 11.78 11.09 -10.01
N ASP A 63 12.56 10.17 -9.40
CA ASP A 63 13.93 9.86 -9.77
C ASP A 63 14.03 8.50 -10.50
N LYS A 64 12.92 8.03 -11.07
CA LYS A 64 12.82 6.72 -11.75
C LYS A 64 12.22 6.90 -13.13
N ASP A 65 12.77 6.21 -14.11
CA ASP A 65 12.29 6.24 -15.48
C ASP A 65 11.14 5.24 -15.67
N LEU A 66 9.98 5.75 -16.06
CA LEU A 66 8.78 4.96 -16.35
C LEU A 66 8.59 4.80 -17.86
N ALA A 67 8.08 3.65 -18.27
CA ALA A 67 7.59 3.47 -19.62
C ALA A 67 6.38 4.38 -19.89
N GLU A 68 6.19 4.80 -21.14
CA GLU A 68 5.17 5.79 -21.54
C GLU A 68 3.72 5.34 -21.26
N ASP A 69 3.49 4.04 -21.22
CA ASP A 69 2.18 3.42 -20.99
C ASP A 69 1.83 3.23 -19.50
N VAL A 70 2.73 3.59 -18.59
CA VAL A 70 2.53 3.48 -17.14
C VAL A 70 1.81 4.73 -16.62
N LEU A 71 0.56 4.57 -16.22
CA LEU A 71 -0.23 5.65 -15.62
C LEU A 71 -0.26 5.53 -14.09
N ILE A 72 0.09 6.62 -13.41
CA ILE A 72 0.08 6.69 -11.94
C ILE A 72 -1.31 6.41 -11.37
N SER A 73 -2.37 6.89 -12.04
CA SER A 73 -3.75 6.63 -11.65
C SER A 73 -4.10 5.13 -11.62
N ASP A 74 -3.53 4.34 -12.54
CA ASP A 74 -3.78 2.89 -12.57
C ASP A 74 -3.03 2.18 -11.44
N ILE A 75 -1.82 2.66 -11.11
CA ILE A 75 -1.05 2.17 -9.97
C ILE A 75 -1.85 2.38 -8.68
N VAL A 76 -2.39 3.58 -8.47
CA VAL A 76 -3.16 3.92 -7.27
C VAL A 76 -4.45 3.13 -7.17
N LYS A 77 -5.18 2.94 -8.28
CA LYS A 77 -6.38 2.09 -8.32
C LYS A 77 -6.10 0.64 -7.93
N ALA A 78 -4.93 0.12 -8.32
CA ALA A 78 -4.53 -1.24 -7.95
C ALA A 78 -4.09 -1.38 -6.48
N MET A 79 -3.90 -0.27 -5.76
CA MET A 79 -3.43 -0.21 -4.36
C MET A 79 -4.37 0.59 -3.45
N PRO A 80 -5.63 0.18 -3.28
CA PRO A 80 -6.57 0.93 -2.45
C PRO A 80 -6.18 0.87 -0.97
N LYS A 81 -6.20 2.02 -0.31
CA LYS A 81 -6.02 2.16 1.15
C LYS A 81 -4.73 1.56 1.73
N VAL A 82 -3.64 1.55 0.97
CA VAL A 82 -2.33 1.14 1.47
C VAL A 82 -1.59 2.29 2.14
N SER A 83 -0.70 1.99 3.08
CA SER A 83 0.13 3.02 3.74
C SER A 83 1.16 3.62 2.79
N CYS A 84 1.65 4.84 3.10
CA CYS A 84 2.73 5.47 2.35
C CYS A 84 3.98 4.58 2.28
N ALA A 85 4.33 3.89 3.38
CA ALA A 85 5.45 2.96 3.41
C ALA A 85 5.25 1.77 2.46
N THR A 86 4.00 1.28 2.32
CA THR A 86 3.68 0.22 1.36
C THR A 86 3.81 0.74 -0.08
N LEU A 87 3.33 1.96 -0.37
CA LEU A 87 3.51 2.59 -1.68
C LEU A 87 4.99 2.70 -2.05
N GLU A 88 5.80 3.21 -1.12
CA GLU A 88 7.26 3.31 -1.29
C GLU A 88 7.89 1.95 -1.59
N THR A 89 7.53 0.93 -0.79
CA THR A 89 8.06 -0.43 -0.97
C THR A 89 7.72 -0.99 -2.35
N VAL A 90 6.49 -0.81 -2.82
CA VAL A 90 6.08 -1.27 -4.15
C VAL A 90 6.86 -0.54 -5.24
N MET A 91 7.02 0.78 -5.15
CA MET A 91 7.77 1.57 -6.16
C MET A 91 9.25 1.20 -6.20
N ASN A 92 9.86 0.95 -5.05
CA ASN A 92 11.26 0.51 -4.98
C ASN A 92 11.43 -0.91 -5.52
N LEU A 93 10.50 -1.82 -5.20
CA LEU A 93 10.54 -3.18 -5.70
C LEU A 93 10.28 -3.23 -7.22
N ALA A 94 9.38 -2.39 -7.74
CA ALA A 94 9.16 -2.28 -9.19
C ALA A 94 10.43 -1.85 -9.93
N ALA A 95 11.16 -0.85 -9.40
CA ALA A 95 12.44 -0.44 -9.96
C ALA A 95 13.49 -1.57 -9.89
N LEU A 96 13.51 -2.34 -8.80
CA LEU A 96 14.41 -3.50 -8.68
C LEU A 96 14.03 -4.60 -9.69
N ASN A 97 12.74 -4.86 -9.88
CA ASN A 97 12.25 -5.85 -10.84
C ASN A 97 12.66 -5.46 -12.27
N SER A 98 12.53 -4.17 -12.66
CA SER A 98 12.91 -3.72 -14.00
C SER A 98 14.39 -3.97 -14.30
N VAL A 99 15.26 -3.65 -13.34
CA VAL A 99 16.70 -3.94 -13.46
C VAL A 99 16.96 -5.44 -13.56
N TYR A 100 16.29 -6.24 -12.74
CA TYR A 100 16.46 -7.70 -12.74
C TYR A 100 15.99 -8.35 -14.06
N GLN A 101 14.93 -7.80 -14.68
CA GLN A 101 14.42 -8.27 -15.98
C GLN A 101 15.21 -7.68 -17.16
N GLY A 102 16.10 -6.71 -16.93
CA GLY A 102 16.87 -6.03 -17.98
C GLY A 102 16.04 -5.00 -18.74
N HIS A 103 14.98 -4.47 -18.15
CA HIS A 103 14.20 -3.39 -18.73
C HIS A 103 14.93 -2.05 -18.58
N GLU A 104 14.91 -1.23 -19.61
CA GLU A 104 15.49 0.11 -19.61
C GLU A 104 14.65 1.11 -18.80
N HIS A 105 13.33 0.92 -18.79
CA HIS A 105 12.35 1.70 -18.02
C HIS A 105 11.47 0.78 -17.20
N ILE A 106 10.90 1.28 -16.09
CA ILE A 106 9.96 0.52 -15.29
C ILE A 106 8.67 0.31 -16.09
N GLN A 107 8.36 -0.94 -16.37
CA GLN A 107 7.19 -1.34 -17.14
C GLN A 107 6.01 -1.69 -16.21
N LYS A 108 4.83 -1.78 -16.80
CA LYS A 108 3.60 -2.13 -16.07
C LYS A 108 3.69 -3.50 -15.40
N GLU A 109 4.39 -4.45 -16.02
CA GLU A 109 4.66 -5.78 -15.49
C GLU A 109 5.50 -5.74 -14.21
N ASP A 110 6.52 -4.88 -14.15
CA ASP A 110 7.40 -4.73 -12.98
C ASP A 110 6.63 -4.23 -11.77
N ILE A 111 5.73 -3.26 -11.99
CA ILE A 111 4.86 -2.70 -10.97
C ILE A 111 3.84 -3.74 -10.52
N THR A 112 3.22 -4.45 -11.47
CA THR A 112 2.24 -5.50 -11.17
C THR A 112 2.87 -6.62 -10.33
N GLU A 113 4.09 -7.03 -10.67
CA GLU A 113 4.83 -8.04 -9.92
C GLU A 113 5.11 -7.57 -8.49
N ALA A 114 5.62 -6.34 -8.34
CA ALA A 114 5.89 -5.75 -7.03
C ALA A 114 4.62 -5.64 -6.17
N LEU A 115 3.51 -5.24 -6.80
CA LEU A 115 2.21 -5.12 -6.15
C LEU A 115 1.70 -6.48 -5.65
N LEU A 116 1.77 -7.51 -6.49
CA LEU A 116 1.38 -8.87 -6.12
C LEU A 116 2.20 -9.39 -4.92
N GLN A 117 3.50 -9.11 -4.90
CA GLN A 117 4.37 -9.56 -3.80
C GLN A 117 4.12 -8.79 -2.50
N VAL A 118 4.03 -7.46 -2.56
CA VAL A 118 3.99 -6.61 -1.36
C VAL A 118 2.58 -6.51 -0.77
N VAL A 119 1.59 -6.21 -1.61
CA VAL A 119 0.21 -5.95 -1.18
C VAL A 119 -0.57 -7.24 -0.99
N TYR A 120 -0.51 -8.11 -2.00
CA TYR A 120 -1.26 -9.37 -1.99
C TYR A 120 -0.47 -10.55 -1.42
N LYS A 121 0.83 -10.38 -1.12
CA LYS A 121 1.73 -11.42 -0.58
C LYS A 121 1.79 -12.68 -1.44
N LEU A 122 1.58 -12.53 -2.74
CA LEU A 122 1.60 -13.60 -3.71
C LEU A 122 3.00 -13.70 -4.32
N GLN A 123 3.68 -14.81 -4.08
CA GLN A 123 4.99 -15.08 -4.69
C GLN A 123 4.82 -15.76 -6.06
N LYS A 124 5.81 -15.59 -6.95
CA LYS A 124 5.92 -16.44 -8.13
C LYS A 124 6.07 -17.89 -7.66
N THR A 125 5.09 -18.72 -7.95
CA THR A 125 5.16 -20.14 -7.67
C THR A 125 5.51 -20.83 -8.99
N ASP A 126 6.70 -21.43 -9.06
CA ASP A 126 7.12 -22.28 -10.18
C ASP A 126 6.43 -23.66 -10.17
N LYS A 127 5.43 -23.85 -9.31
CA LYS A 127 4.67 -25.09 -9.29
C LYS A 127 3.76 -25.15 -10.51
N GLU A 128 4.02 -26.12 -11.37
CA GLU A 128 3.10 -26.57 -12.41
C GLU A 128 1.80 -27.06 -11.75
N THR A 129 0.86 -26.16 -11.55
CA THR A 129 -0.53 -26.53 -11.28
C THR A 129 -1.13 -27.04 -12.58
N ASP A 130 -1.94 -28.09 -12.51
CA ASP A 130 -2.63 -28.64 -13.68
C ASP A 130 -3.27 -27.52 -14.52
N SER A 131 -2.94 -27.50 -15.81
CA SER A 131 -3.38 -26.47 -16.74
C SER A 131 -4.91 -26.32 -16.77
N THR A 132 -5.63 -27.42 -16.57
CA THR A 132 -7.10 -27.47 -16.59
C THR A 132 -7.70 -26.78 -15.34
N GLU A 133 -7.12 -27.05 -14.17
CA GLU A 133 -7.57 -26.42 -12.92
C GLU A 133 -7.30 -24.90 -12.94
N ARG A 134 -6.13 -24.49 -13.44
CA ARG A 134 -5.81 -23.07 -13.63
C ARG A 134 -6.78 -22.37 -14.57
N GLN A 135 -7.18 -23.01 -15.66
CA GLN A 135 -8.17 -22.45 -16.59
C GLN A 135 -9.52 -22.28 -15.93
N LEU A 136 -9.98 -23.25 -15.14
CA LEU A 136 -11.27 -23.16 -14.42
C LEU A 136 -11.24 -22.00 -13.41
N ILE A 137 -10.16 -21.87 -12.64
CA ILE A 137 -9.99 -20.75 -11.70
C ILE A 137 -9.97 -19.42 -12.47
N ALA A 138 -9.22 -19.34 -13.59
CA ALA A 138 -9.16 -18.11 -14.39
C ALA A 138 -10.53 -17.67 -14.91
N VAL A 139 -11.34 -18.60 -15.42
CA VAL A 139 -12.69 -18.32 -15.88
C VAL A 139 -13.58 -17.88 -14.73
N HIS A 140 -13.48 -18.52 -13.57
CA HIS A 140 -14.24 -18.16 -12.38
C HIS A 140 -13.93 -16.73 -11.93
N GLU A 141 -12.65 -16.38 -11.76
CA GLU A 141 -12.23 -15.05 -11.35
C GLU A 141 -12.55 -13.99 -12.41
N ALA A 142 -12.42 -14.33 -13.69
CA ALA A 142 -12.81 -13.42 -14.77
C ALA A 142 -14.32 -13.14 -14.75
N ALA A 143 -15.15 -14.14 -14.48
CA ALA A 143 -16.58 -13.95 -14.36
C ALA A 143 -16.95 -13.01 -13.21
N HIS A 144 -16.32 -13.17 -12.04
CA HIS A 144 -16.50 -12.25 -10.91
C HIS A 144 -16.06 -10.83 -11.25
N ALA A 145 -14.92 -10.70 -11.94
CA ALA A 145 -14.40 -9.39 -12.34
C ALA A 145 -15.34 -8.69 -13.32
N VAL A 146 -15.86 -9.40 -14.34
CA VAL A 146 -16.81 -8.84 -15.29
C VAL A 146 -18.09 -8.38 -14.59
N VAL A 147 -18.65 -9.20 -13.71
CA VAL A 147 -19.86 -8.83 -12.95
C VAL A 147 -19.59 -7.62 -12.05
N GLY A 148 -18.47 -7.61 -11.34
CA GLY A 148 -18.05 -6.49 -10.50
C GLY A 148 -17.92 -5.19 -11.29
N GLU A 149 -17.26 -5.23 -12.46
CA GLU A 149 -17.05 -4.06 -13.31
C GLU A 149 -18.35 -3.56 -13.95
N VAL A 150 -19.26 -4.46 -14.30
CA VAL A 150 -20.59 -4.09 -14.85
C VAL A 150 -21.46 -3.42 -13.79
N LEU A 151 -21.46 -3.93 -12.56
CA LEU A 151 -22.28 -3.38 -11.47
C LEU A 151 -21.65 -2.10 -10.87
N HIS A 152 -20.33 -2.04 -10.81
CA HIS A 152 -19.57 -0.93 -10.23
C HIS A 152 -18.35 -0.62 -11.10
N PRO A 153 -18.51 0.16 -12.19
CA PRO A 153 -17.41 0.49 -13.11
C PRO A 153 -16.21 1.11 -12.39
N GLY A 154 -15.01 0.61 -12.69
CA GLY A 154 -13.77 1.05 -12.07
C GLY A 154 -13.50 0.48 -10.67
N SER A 155 -14.32 -0.49 -10.21
CA SER A 155 -14.14 -1.13 -8.90
C SER A 155 -13.04 -2.20 -8.89
N ILE A 156 -12.66 -2.74 -10.05
CA ILE A 156 -11.69 -3.81 -10.17
C ILE A 156 -10.30 -3.24 -10.48
N GLY A 157 -9.39 -3.34 -9.53
CA GLY A 157 -8.00 -2.88 -9.72
C GLY A 157 -7.09 -3.94 -10.33
N ILE A 158 -7.24 -5.20 -9.92
CA ILE A 158 -6.42 -6.32 -10.40
C ILE A 158 -7.17 -7.64 -10.32
N VAL A 159 -6.94 -8.52 -11.28
CA VAL A 159 -7.40 -9.92 -11.29
C VAL A 159 -6.20 -10.83 -11.55
N THR A 160 -6.01 -11.84 -10.73
CA THR A 160 -4.89 -12.77 -10.89
C THR A 160 -5.27 -14.19 -10.48
N VAL A 161 -4.63 -15.16 -11.11
CA VAL A 161 -4.74 -16.60 -10.78
C VAL A 161 -3.46 -17.12 -10.12
N ARG A 162 -2.64 -16.22 -9.57
CA ARG A 162 -1.44 -16.62 -8.82
C ARG A 162 -1.81 -17.24 -7.47
N GLY A 163 -1.03 -18.24 -7.08
CA GLY A 163 -1.28 -19.01 -5.87
C GLY A 163 -2.29 -20.15 -6.12
N ASN A 164 -2.69 -20.82 -5.05
CA ASN A 164 -3.64 -21.95 -5.11
C ASN A 164 -5.11 -21.48 -5.16
N GLN A 165 -5.35 -20.19 -5.13
CA GLN A 165 -6.68 -19.56 -5.21
C GLN A 165 -6.56 -18.27 -6.02
N GLY A 166 -7.56 -17.99 -6.84
CA GLY A 166 -7.64 -16.71 -7.54
C GLY A 166 -7.84 -15.55 -6.56
N VAL A 167 -7.35 -14.39 -6.94
CA VAL A 167 -7.50 -13.16 -6.15
C VAL A 167 -8.06 -12.05 -7.05
N ILE A 168 -9.11 -11.41 -6.58
CA ILE A 168 -9.64 -10.17 -7.14
C ILE A 168 -9.33 -9.06 -6.16
N GLY A 169 -8.55 -8.07 -6.58
CA GLY A 169 -8.31 -6.84 -5.86
C GLY A 169 -9.22 -5.74 -6.42
N GLY A 170 -9.97 -5.09 -5.56
CA GLY A 170 -10.86 -4.01 -5.96
C GLY A 170 -10.73 -2.79 -5.06
N VAL A 171 -11.21 -1.65 -5.55
CA VAL A 171 -11.38 -0.44 -4.77
C VAL A 171 -12.63 -0.64 -3.91
N GLY A 172 -12.44 -0.98 -2.63
CA GLY A 172 -13.57 -0.99 -1.71
C GLY A 172 -14.09 0.45 -1.50
N ASN A 173 -15.40 0.61 -1.58
CA ASN A 173 -16.12 1.83 -1.21
C ASN A 173 -15.88 2.21 0.27
#